data_238ce86174e429fbf8eaf83d05f64e55
#
_entry.id   238ce86174e429fbf8eaf83d05f64e55
#
_cell.length_a   1.000
_cell.length_b   1.000
_cell.length_c   1.000
_cell.angle_alpha   90.00
_cell.angle_beta   90.00
_cell.angle_gamma   90.00
#
_symmetry.space_group_name_H-M   'P 1'
#
loop_
_entity.id
_entity.type
_entity.pdbx_description
1 polymer ?
#
loop_
_entity_poly.entity_id
_entity_poly.type
_entity_poly.pdbx_seq_one_letter_code
_entity_poly.pdbx_strand_id
1 'polypeptide(L)'
;MRVAIIYFKVGKRNSLELLSRELARKWQAMGHHVEVMEAKPGEDLRLARFDYVVLGTESSSLWGKLPVRLPQVLSQSGQVAGKRSFAFVSPSGFRTQKLLSRLMKAMENEGMLVNYAEILSSVSEASLAAEKVPLQRP
;
A
#
# COMPACT_ATOMS: atom_id res chain seq x y z
N MET A 1 12.05 -12.19 2.70
CA MET A 1 11.96 -11.41 1.45
C MET A 1 12.03 -9.91 1.76
N ARG A 2 12.22 -9.11 0.75
CA ARG A 2 12.27 -7.65 0.89
C ARG A 2 10.92 -7.06 0.53
N VAL A 3 10.32 -6.33 1.48
CA VAL A 3 8.98 -5.78 1.35
C VAL A 3 9.04 -4.26 1.43
N ALA A 4 8.39 -3.59 0.48
CA ALA A 4 8.21 -2.14 0.52
C ALA A 4 6.78 -1.83 0.92
N ILE A 5 6.59 -0.96 1.89
CA ILE A 5 5.28 -0.43 2.24
C ILE A 5 5.30 1.05 1.94
N ILE A 6 4.45 1.47 1.00
CA ILE A 6 4.39 2.86 0.55
C ILE A 6 3.00 3.39 0.85
N TYR A 7 2.91 4.49 1.58
CA TYR A 7 1.61 5.09 1.85
C TYR A 7 1.53 6.51 1.27
N PHE A 8 0.34 6.84 0.79
CA PHE A 8 0.04 8.12 0.15
C PHE A 8 -0.89 8.91 1.04
N LYS A 9 -0.31 9.75 1.87
CA LYS A 9 -1.04 10.54 2.84
C LYS A 9 -1.68 11.74 2.15
N VAL A 10 -2.95 12.04 2.51
CA VAL A 10 -3.67 13.17 1.95
C VAL A 10 -3.82 14.29 2.97
N GLY A 11 -4.26 13.94 4.19
CA GLY A 11 -4.51 14.91 5.24
C GLY A 11 -3.43 14.93 6.29
N LYS A 12 -3.79 15.42 7.47
CA LYS A 12 -2.85 15.53 8.60
C LYS A 12 -2.90 14.33 9.54
N ARG A 13 -3.84 13.41 9.32
CA ARG A 13 -3.96 12.22 10.15
C ARG A 13 -2.78 11.28 9.87
N ASN A 14 -2.35 10.60 10.89
CA ASN A 14 -1.23 9.65 10.77
C ASN A 14 -1.70 8.20 10.76
N SER A 15 -2.97 7.97 10.41
CA SER A 15 -3.54 6.61 10.36
C SER A 15 -2.76 5.69 9.44
N LEU A 16 -2.45 6.16 8.23
CA LEU A 16 -1.72 5.35 7.26
C LEU A 16 -0.33 4.96 7.76
N GLU A 17 0.36 5.90 8.41
CA GLU A 17 1.66 5.61 8.97
C GLU A 17 1.58 4.56 10.06
N LEU A 18 0.60 4.68 10.96
CA LEU A 18 0.44 3.73 12.06
C LEU A 18 0.10 2.34 11.54
N LEU A 19 -0.78 2.25 10.54
CA LEU A 19 -1.14 0.97 9.92
C LEU A 19 0.08 0.35 9.24
N SER A 20 0.83 1.16 8.50
CA SER A 20 2.01 0.70 7.77
C SER A 20 3.08 0.18 8.72
N ARG A 21 3.30 0.88 9.83
CA ARG A 21 4.31 0.46 10.80
C ARG A 21 3.90 -0.81 11.54
N GLU A 22 2.61 -1.02 11.75
CA GLU A 22 2.16 -2.27 12.37
C GLU A 22 2.37 -3.46 11.43
N LEU A 23 2.05 -3.29 10.14
CA LEU A 23 2.35 -4.32 9.14
C LEU A 23 3.85 -4.63 9.14
N ALA A 24 4.68 -3.58 9.14
CA ALA A 24 6.12 -3.75 9.12
C ALA A 24 6.61 -4.49 10.36
N ARG A 25 6.10 -4.12 11.53
CA ARG A 25 6.48 -4.75 12.78
C ARG A 25 6.21 -6.26 12.76
N LYS A 26 5.03 -6.64 12.29
CA LYS A 26 4.64 -8.05 12.22
C LYS A 26 5.52 -8.82 11.25
N TRP A 27 5.75 -8.26 10.07
CA TRP A 27 6.55 -8.95 9.05
C TRP A 27 8.03 -9.01 9.42
N GLN A 28 8.55 -7.98 10.07
CA GLN A 28 9.94 -8.02 10.58
C GLN A 28 10.09 -9.10 11.62
N ALA A 29 9.10 -9.29 12.50
CA ALA A 29 9.12 -10.36 13.48
C ALA A 29 9.10 -11.76 12.82
N MET A 30 8.59 -11.83 11.58
CA MET A 30 8.57 -13.07 10.81
C MET A 30 9.86 -13.26 10.00
N GLY A 31 10.82 -12.35 10.09
CA GLY A 31 12.11 -12.47 9.43
C GLY A 31 12.24 -11.73 8.12
N HIS A 32 11.24 -10.95 7.72
CA HIS A 32 11.30 -10.19 6.47
C HIS A 32 12.00 -8.85 6.68
N HIS A 33 12.65 -8.37 5.62
CA HIS A 33 13.22 -7.03 5.61
C HIS A 33 12.17 -6.07 5.06
N VAL A 34 11.72 -5.10 5.85
CA VAL A 34 10.62 -4.23 5.49
C VAL A 34 11.04 -2.77 5.56
N GLU A 35 10.76 -2.02 4.50
CA GLU A 35 10.95 -0.56 4.48
C GLU A 35 9.59 0.12 4.36
N VAL A 36 9.36 1.12 5.20
CA VAL A 36 8.14 1.92 5.18
C VAL A 36 8.48 3.30 4.63
N MET A 37 7.75 3.73 3.60
CA MET A 37 8.03 4.98 2.91
C MET A 37 6.74 5.78 2.74
N GLU A 38 6.81 7.07 3.04
CA GLU A 38 5.75 7.98 2.66
C GLU A 38 6.03 8.48 1.25
N ALA A 39 5.08 8.32 0.35
CA ALA A 39 5.25 8.74 -1.04
C ALA A 39 5.19 10.26 -1.16
N LYS A 40 6.16 10.82 -1.86
CA LYS A 40 6.27 12.26 -2.11
C LYS A 40 6.31 12.53 -3.61
N PRO A 41 5.82 13.71 -4.06
CA PRO A 41 5.81 14.02 -5.49
C PRO A 41 7.22 13.95 -6.09
N GLY A 42 7.32 13.40 -7.29
CA GLY A 42 8.57 13.35 -8.03
C GLY A 42 9.58 12.33 -7.54
N GLU A 43 9.22 11.50 -6.60
CA GLU A 43 10.13 10.55 -5.98
C GLU A 43 10.22 9.25 -6.77
N ASP A 44 11.46 8.75 -6.96
CA ASP A 44 11.69 7.42 -7.50
C ASP A 44 11.94 6.48 -6.32
N LEU A 45 10.98 5.60 -6.04
CA LEU A 45 11.05 4.71 -4.88
C LEU A 45 11.90 3.47 -5.13
N ARG A 46 12.38 3.27 -6.35
CA ARG A 46 13.26 2.15 -6.73
C ARG A 46 12.67 0.81 -6.31
N LEU A 47 11.44 0.57 -6.73
CA LEU A 47 10.69 -0.61 -6.29
C LEU A 47 11.22 -1.92 -6.89
N ALA A 48 12.05 -1.85 -7.92
CA ALA A 48 12.59 -3.05 -8.55
C ALA A 48 13.33 -3.98 -7.58
N ARG A 49 13.94 -3.42 -6.54
CA ARG A 49 14.73 -4.16 -5.55
C ARG A 49 13.90 -4.90 -4.51
N PHE A 50 12.57 -4.73 -4.53
CA PHE A 50 11.70 -5.37 -3.55
C PHE A 50 11.00 -6.56 -4.17
N ASP A 51 10.71 -7.56 -3.33
CA ASP A 51 10.02 -8.78 -3.75
C ASP A 51 8.51 -8.64 -3.67
N TYR A 52 8.04 -7.81 -2.74
CA TYR A 52 6.62 -7.60 -2.49
C TYR A 52 6.38 -6.12 -2.21
N VAL A 53 5.30 -5.58 -2.80
CA VAL A 53 5.00 -4.15 -2.68
C VAL A 53 3.63 -3.97 -2.05
N VAL A 54 3.57 -3.15 -1.00
CA VAL A 54 2.33 -2.81 -0.31
C VAL A 54 2.04 -1.35 -0.53
N LEU A 55 0.85 -1.03 -1.01
CA LEU A 55 0.42 0.35 -1.18
C LEU A 55 -0.77 0.64 -0.29
N GLY A 56 -0.69 1.75 0.43
CA GLY A 56 -1.77 2.22 1.27
C GLY A 56 -2.12 3.66 0.94
N THR A 57 -3.39 3.98 0.96
CA THR A 57 -3.83 5.35 0.74
C THR A 57 -5.12 5.66 1.49
N GLU A 58 -5.50 6.92 1.45
CA GLU A 58 -6.77 7.43 1.96
C GLU A 58 -7.39 8.30 0.88
N SER A 59 -8.68 8.60 1.01
CA SER A 59 -9.38 9.36 -0.02
C SER A 59 -8.95 10.83 -0.03
N SER A 60 -8.78 11.38 -1.24
CA SER A 60 -8.55 12.81 -1.42
C SER A 60 -9.86 13.59 -1.52
N SER A 61 -11.01 12.91 -1.47
CA SER A 61 -12.31 13.53 -1.60
C SER A 61 -13.39 12.63 -1.01
N LEU A 62 -14.60 13.18 -0.86
CA LEU A 62 -15.75 12.40 -0.40
C LEU A 62 -16.19 11.35 -1.42
N TRP A 63 -15.69 11.44 -2.65
CA TRP A 63 -16.11 10.56 -3.75
C TRP A 63 -15.18 9.37 -3.94
N GLY A 64 -14.23 9.15 -3.03
CA GLY A 64 -13.30 8.03 -3.11
C GLY A 64 -12.26 8.18 -4.21
N LYS A 65 -11.82 9.40 -4.47
CA LYS A 65 -10.77 9.64 -5.46
C LYS A 65 -9.39 9.34 -4.88
N LEU A 66 -8.54 8.75 -5.69
CA LEU A 66 -7.14 8.55 -5.35
C LEU A 66 -6.40 9.87 -5.29
N PRO A 67 -5.33 9.98 -4.49
CA PRO A 67 -4.45 11.14 -4.57
C PRO A 67 -3.91 11.30 -5.98
N VAL A 68 -3.86 12.55 -6.45
CA VAL A 68 -3.45 12.85 -7.83
C VAL A 68 -2.05 12.34 -8.13
N ARG A 69 -1.15 12.42 -7.15
CA ARG A 69 0.25 12.02 -7.34
C ARG A 69 0.46 10.50 -7.39
N LEU A 70 -0.53 9.71 -6.97
CA LEU A 70 -0.33 8.26 -6.85
C LEU A 70 0.04 7.59 -8.16
N PRO A 71 -0.70 7.79 -9.27
CA PRO A 71 -0.29 7.17 -10.53
C PRO A 71 1.08 7.65 -11.01
N GLN A 72 1.42 8.91 -10.77
CA GLN A 72 2.70 9.47 -11.20
C GLN A 72 3.86 8.83 -10.45
N VAL A 73 3.75 8.72 -9.12
CA VAL A 73 4.79 8.09 -8.31
C VAL A 73 4.98 6.64 -8.72
N LEU A 74 3.88 5.92 -8.96
CA LEU A 74 3.97 4.52 -9.38
C LEU A 74 4.70 4.38 -10.71
N SER A 75 4.35 5.22 -11.70
CA SER A 75 4.98 5.12 -13.01
C SER A 75 6.45 5.51 -13.00
N GLN A 76 6.88 6.31 -12.01
CA GLN A 76 8.26 6.78 -11.90
C GLN A 76 9.12 5.92 -10.97
N SER A 77 8.56 4.94 -10.30
CA SER A 77 9.26 4.23 -9.23
C SER A 77 9.93 2.94 -9.68
N GLY A 78 10.17 2.80 -10.97
CA GLY A 78 10.89 1.67 -11.52
C GLY A 78 9.97 0.55 -11.99
N GLN A 79 10.55 -0.62 -12.24
CA GLN A 79 9.79 -1.74 -12.76
C GLN A 79 9.03 -2.45 -11.63
N VAL A 80 7.72 -2.44 -11.74
CA VAL A 80 6.85 -3.11 -10.80
C VAL A 80 6.02 -4.22 -11.45
N ALA A 81 6.15 -4.39 -12.75
CA ALA A 81 5.39 -5.39 -13.50
C ALA A 81 5.71 -6.79 -12.96
N GLY A 82 4.64 -7.55 -12.71
CA GLY A 82 4.77 -8.90 -12.18
C GLY A 82 4.98 -9.01 -10.68
N LYS A 83 5.14 -7.89 -9.97
CA LYS A 83 5.34 -7.95 -8.52
C LYS A 83 4.02 -8.21 -7.81
N ARG A 84 4.05 -9.17 -6.90
CA ARG A 84 2.91 -9.43 -6.04
C ARG A 84 2.76 -8.29 -5.04
N SER A 85 1.53 -7.96 -4.74
CA SER A 85 1.28 -6.75 -3.96
C SER A 85 0.00 -6.84 -3.15
N PHE A 86 -0.05 -6.00 -2.11
CA PHE A 86 -1.16 -5.84 -1.21
C PHE A 86 -1.62 -4.39 -1.30
N ALA A 87 -2.92 -4.18 -1.51
CA ALA A 87 -3.52 -2.86 -1.54
C ALA A 87 -4.38 -2.67 -0.29
N PHE A 88 -4.14 -1.60 0.47
CA PHE A 88 -5.01 -1.29 1.58
C PHE A 88 -5.39 0.19 1.58
N VAL A 89 -6.54 0.48 2.17
CA VAL A 89 -6.99 1.87 2.36
C VAL A 89 -7.43 2.06 3.80
N SER A 90 -7.19 3.26 4.30
CA SER A 90 -7.73 3.70 5.59
C SER A 90 -9.05 4.41 5.30
N PRO A 91 -10.13 4.12 6.04
CA PRO A 91 -11.40 4.78 5.81
C PRO A 91 -11.27 6.29 6.02
N SER A 92 -11.80 7.06 5.06
CA SER A 92 -11.84 8.51 5.17
C SER A 92 -13.04 9.01 4.37
N GLY A 93 -14.18 9.19 5.07
CA GLY A 93 -15.42 9.63 4.45
C GLY A 93 -16.17 8.48 3.76
N PHE A 94 -16.81 8.79 2.64
CA PHE A 94 -17.65 7.84 1.92
C PHE A 94 -16.84 7.06 0.87
N ARG A 95 -17.44 5.96 0.39
CA ARG A 95 -16.98 5.21 -0.76
C ARG A 95 -15.60 4.58 -0.59
N THR A 96 -15.34 4.07 0.59
CA THR A 96 -14.07 3.42 0.91
C THR A 96 -13.81 2.20 0.03
N GLN A 97 -14.85 1.40 -0.24
CA GLN A 97 -14.73 0.25 -1.13
C GLN A 97 -14.34 0.68 -2.56
N LYS A 98 -14.93 1.78 -3.02
CA LYS A 98 -14.62 2.31 -4.35
C LYS A 98 -13.19 2.80 -4.43
N LEU A 99 -12.71 3.42 -3.34
CA LEU A 99 -11.31 3.85 -3.24
C LEU A 99 -10.37 2.65 -3.35
N LEU A 100 -10.68 1.57 -2.64
CA LEU A 100 -9.86 0.35 -2.68
C LEU A 100 -9.83 -0.22 -4.10
N SER A 101 -10.98 -0.29 -4.77
CA SER A 101 -11.05 -0.79 -6.14
C SER A 101 -10.21 0.07 -7.09
N ARG A 102 -10.24 1.38 -6.91
CA ARG A 102 -9.45 2.31 -7.74
C ARG A 102 -7.96 2.15 -7.48
N LEU A 103 -7.57 1.93 -6.23
CA LEU A 103 -6.18 1.69 -5.90
C LEU A 103 -5.68 0.40 -6.57
N MET A 104 -6.45 -0.67 -6.45
CA MET A 104 -6.09 -1.94 -7.09
C MET A 104 -5.93 -1.78 -8.59
N LYS A 105 -6.85 -1.04 -9.22
CA LYS A 105 -6.79 -0.82 -10.67
C LYS A 105 -5.55 -0.02 -11.05
N ALA A 106 -5.20 0.99 -10.27
CA ALA A 106 -3.99 1.79 -10.54
C ALA A 106 -2.75 0.92 -10.45
N MET A 107 -2.69 0.02 -9.47
CA MET A 107 -1.57 -0.91 -9.31
C MET A 107 -1.51 -1.90 -10.47
N GLU A 108 -2.65 -2.45 -10.86
CA GLU A 108 -2.73 -3.40 -11.97
C GLU A 108 -2.37 -2.75 -13.30
N ASN A 109 -2.70 -1.47 -13.48
CA ASN A 109 -2.33 -0.73 -14.68
C ASN A 109 -0.81 -0.62 -14.84
N GLU A 110 -0.06 -0.68 -13.72
CA GLU A 110 1.41 -0.70 -13.75
C GLU A 110 1.96 -2.12 -13.83
N GLY A 111 1.11 -3.12 -13.97
CA GLY A 111 1.52 -4.51 -14.12
C GLY A 111 1.69 -5.27 -12.82
N MET A 112 1.31 -4.70 -11.70
CA MET A 112 1.38 -5.41 -10.42
C MET A 112 0.33 -6.50 -10.32
N LEU A 113 0.65 -7.54 -9.58
CA LEU A 113 -0.26 -8.65 -9.30
C LEU A 113 -0.77 -8.48 -7.88
N VAL A 114 -1.94 -7.83 -7.74
CA VAL A 114 -2.54 -7.58 -6.42
C VAL A 114 -3.14 -8.89 -5.94
N ASN A 115 -2.50 -9.51 -4.94
CA ASN A 115 -2.96 -10.81 -4.43
C ASN A 115 -3.65 -10.70 -3.06
N TYR A 116 -3.74 -9.50 -2.52
CA TYR A 116 -4.51 -9.25 -1.30
C TYR A 116 -4.93 -7.79 -1.27
N ALA A 117 -6.13 -7.52 -0.74
CA ALA A 117 -6.64 -6.15 -0.62
C ALA A 117 -7.60 -6.08 0.57
N GLU A 118 -7.51 -5.02 1.37
CA GLU A 118 -8.35 -4.89 2.56
C GLU A 118 -8.47 -3.43 2.99
N ILE A 119 -9.62 -3.09 3.57
CA ILE A 119 -9.81 -1.83 4.27
C ILE A 119 -9.34 -2.02 5.69
N LEU A 120 -8.40 -1.19 6.14
CA LEU A 120 -7.83 -1.29 7.48
C LEU A 120 -8.25 -0.08 8.31
N SER A 121 -9.10 -0.31 9.30
CA SER A 121 -9.66 0.75 10.13
C SER A 121 -8.89 0.97 11.44
N SER A 122 -8.05 0.02 11.81
CA SER A 122 -7.36 0.09 13.10
C SER A 122 -6.03 -0.67 13.05
N VAL A 123 -5.17 -0.40 14.00
CA VAL A 123 -3.91 -1.13 14.16
C VAL A 123 -4.16 -2.61 14.39
N SER A 124 -5.23 -2.95 15.14
CA SER A 124 -5.60 -4.36 15.34
C SER A 124 -5.90 -5.06 14.03
N GLU A 125 -6.63 -4.39 13.14
CA GLU A 125 -6.95 -4.96 11.83
C GLU A 125 -5.70 -5.13 10.98
N ALA A 126 -4.77 -4.18 11.05
CA ALA A 126 -3.50 -4.29 10.34
C ALA A 126 -2.69 -5.49 10.86
N SER A 127 -2.68 -5.68 12.17
CA SER A 127 -1.99 -6.83 12.77
C SER A 127 -2.54 -8.15 12.26
N LEU A 128 -3.87 -8.26 12.18
CA LEU A 128 -4.52 -9.47 11.66
C LEU A 128 -4.28 -9.64 10.17
N ALA A 129 -4.35 -8.55 9.41
CA ALA A 129 -4.10 -8.60 7.97
C ALA A 129 -2.69 -9.09 7.66
N ALA A 130 -1.71 -8.68 8.45
CA ALA A 130 -0.33 -9.09 8.24
C ALA A 130 -0.16 -10.61 8.24
N GLU A 131 -0.99 -11.32 9.00
CA GLU A 131 -0.96 -12.77 9.05
C GLU A 131 -1.61 -13.41 7.83
N LYS A 132 -2.53 -12.70 7.18
CA LYS A 132 -3.28 -13.22 6.03
C LYS A 132 -2.63 -12.92 4.69
N VAL A 133 -1.82 -11.86 4.63
CA VAL A 133 -1.19 -11.45 3.37
C VAL A 133 -0.21 -12.53 2.91
N PRO A 134 -0.37 -13.06 1.68
CA PRO A 134 0.49 -14.14 1.20
C PRO A 134 1.81 -13.60 0.68
N LEU A 135 2.72 -13.25 1.58
CA LEU A 135 4.03 -12.73 1.20
C LEU A 135 4.86 -13.75 0.45
N GLN A 136 4.85 -14.98 0.93
CA GLN A 136 5.65 -16.04 0.34
C GLN A 136 4.80 -16.82 -0.66
N ARG A 137 5.48 -17.44 -1.60
CA ARG A 137 4.82 -18.32 -2.55
C ARG A 137 4.25 -19.53 -1.82
N PRO A 138 3.04 -19.94 -2.20
CA PRO A 138 2.54 -21.22 -1.73
C PRO A 138 3.42 -22.36 -2.25
#